data_12ceb13d2dfe1179a498c96bdd98519d
#
_entry.id   12ceb13d2dfe1179a498c96bdd98519d
#
_cell.length_a   1.000
_cell.length_b   1.000
_cell.length_c   1.000
_cell.angle_alpha   90.00
_cell.angle_beta   90.00
_cell.angle_gamma   90.00
#
_symmetry.space_group_name_H-M   'P 1'
#
loop_
_entity.id
_entity.type
_entity.pdbx_description
1 polymer ?
#
loop_
_entity_poly.entity_id
_entity_poly.type
_entity_poly.pdbx_seq_one_letter_code
_entity_poly.pdbx_strand_id
1 'polypeptide(L)'
;ETRRRKYMLIDWAKKIISAVAMAALVGVAPLAMSQDKPADNMQILRDKIRADKKLVVAMNMELTESEAKNFWPLYEQYQNDLQKLNQGIVEMLENYADDFRGKSLTDDKAKKLIDQALAIDRAEANLKSTYAPKLSKVLPARKVMRYLQIENKIRAVVRYDIASGVPLMK
;
A
#
# COMPACT_ATOMS: atom_id res chain seq x y z
N GLU A 1 22.82 15.34 -12.53
CA GLU A 1 22.61 14.82 -11.15
C GLU A 1 21.15 14.86 -10.72
N THR A 2 20.43 15.93 -11.01
CA THR A 2 18.99 16.10 -10.67
C THR A 2 18.08 15.10 -11.39
N ARG A 3 18.42 14.67 -12.61
CA ARG A 3 17.66 13.66 -13.37
C ARG A 3 17.75 12.26 -12.75
N ARG A 4 18.94 11.84 -12.31
CA ARG A 4 19.14 10.52 -11.66
C ARG A 4 18.37 10.41 -10.33
N ARG A 5 18.33 11.48 -9.52
CA ARG A 5 17.57 11.50 -8.27
C ARG A 5 16.06 11.34 -8.49
N LYS A 6 15.47 11.98 -9.50
CA LYS A 6 14.02 11.86 -9.79
C LYS A 6 13.57 10.43 -10.15
N TYR A 7 14.39 9.73 -10.92
CA TYR A 7 14.05 8.35 -11.34
C TYR A 7 14.29 7.34 -10.20
N MET A 8 15.28 7.58 -9.35
CA MET A 8 15.51 6.78 -8.15
C MET A 8 14.32 6.85 -7.18
N LEU A 9 13.64 7.99 -7.08
CA LEU A 9 12.46 8.18 -6.22
C LEU A 9 11.21 7.48 -6.76
N ILE A 10 11.02 7.39 -8.08
CA ILE A 10 9.94 6.61 -8.69
C ILE A 10 10.17 5.11 -8.46
N ASP A 11 11.40 4.62 -8.62
CA ASP A 11 11.76 3.25 -8.31
C ASP A 11 11.63 2.93 -6.81
N TRP A 12 11.90 3.90 -5.95
CA TRP A 12 11.70 3.77 -4.51
C TRP A 12 10.21 3.78 -4.13
N ALA A 13 9.37 4.64 -4.74
CA ALA A 13 7.92 4.65 -4.56
C ALA A 13 7.27 3.33 -5.00
N LYS A 14 7.71 2.76 -6.13
CA LYS A 14 7.32 1.40 -6.56
C LYS A 14 7.69 0.35 -5.50
N LYS A 15 8.88 0.44 -4.93
CA LYS A 15 9.37 -0.47 -3.88
C LYS A 15 8.54 -0.36 -2.60
N ILE A 16 8.13 0.84 -2.19
CA ILE A 16 7.29 1.04 -1.00
C ILE A 16 5.86 0.56 -1.24
N ILE A 17 5.25 0.89 -2.38
CA ILE A 17 3.89 0.44 -2.71
C ILE A 17 3.87 -1.08 -2.90
N SER A 18 4.86 -1.67 -3.55
CA SER A 18 5.01 -3.13 -3.65
C SER A 18 5.25 -3.79 -2.30
N ALA A 19 5.97 -3.13 -1.38
CA ALA A 19 6.21 -3.63 -0.03
C ALA A 19 4.94 -3.62 0.84
N VAL A 20 4.01 -2.68 0.60
CA VAL A 20 2.69 -2.63 1.27
C VAL A 20 1.69 -3.57 0.58
N ALA A 21 1.95 -3.95 -0.67
CA ALA A 21 1.00 -4.65 -1.52
C ALA A 21 1.10 -6.18 -1.47
N MET A 22 2.18 -6.80 -0.99
CA MET A 22 2.34 -8.25 -1.13
C MET A 22 2.48 -8.98 0.20
N ALA A 23 1.38 -9.53 0.64
CA ALA A 23 1.38 -10.54 1.67
C ALA A 23 0.14 -11.42 1.66
N ALA A 24 0.16 -12.42 0.87
CA ALA A 24 -0.52 -13.68 1.10
C ALA A 24 0.20 -14.77 0.29
N LEU A 25 0.89 -15.65 1.00
CA LEU A 25 0.96 -17.09 0.74
C LEU A 25 1.98 -17.67 1.72
N VAL A 26 1.48 -18.35 2.73
CA VAL A 26 2.28 -19.23 3.56
C VAL A 26 2.40 -20.57 2.84
N GLY A 27 3.57 -20.85 2.31
CA GLY A 27 3.97 -22.18 1.85
C GLY A 27 5.21 -22.59 2.62
N VAL A 28 5.12 -23.63 3.42
CA VAL A 28 6.25 -24.28 4.10
C VAL A 28 7.09 -25.00 3.08
N ALA A 29 8.38 -24.68 2.97
CA ALA A 29 9.34 -25.48 2.22
C ALA A 29 10.76 -25.35 2.80
N PRO A 30 11.65 -26.32 2.60
CA PRO A 30 12.77 -26.62 3.49
C PRO A 30 14.02 -25.76 3.27
N LEU A 31 14.82 -25.69 4.33
CA LEU A 31 16.13 -25.03 4.38
C LEU A 31 17.08 -25.52 3.29
N ALA A 32 17.34 -24.68 2.32
CA ALA A 32 18.52 -24.78 1.45
C ALA A 32 19.25 -23.45 1.49
N MET A 33 20.49 -23.47 1.96
CA MET A 33 21.40 -22.31 1.94
C MET A 33 21.61 -21.88 0.47
N SER A 34 21.21 -20.66 0.15
CA SER A 34 21.45 -20.07 -1.18
C SER A 34 21.82 -18.61 -1.04
N GLN A 35 22.87 -18.25 -1.79
CA GLN A 35 23.47 -16.93 -1.89
C GLN A 35 22.45 -15.80 -2.00
N ASP A 36 22.70 -14.71 -1.26
CA ASP A 36 21.93 -13.46 -1.24
C ASP A 36 21.69 -12.89 -2.64
N LYS A 37 20.51 -13.15 -3.19
CA LYS A 37 20.03 -12.44 -4.39
C LYS A 37 19.35 -11.13 -3.98
N PRO A 38 19.48 -10.05 -4.78
CA PRO A 38 18.80 -8.77 -4.49
C PRO A 38 17.28 -8.90 -4.27
N ALA A 39 16.65 -9.95 -4.83
CA ALA A 39 15.24 -10.28 -4.63
C ALA A 39 14.93 -10.73 -3.19
N ASP A 40 15.86 -11.44 -2.53
CA ASP A 40 15.66 -11.92 -1.15
C ASP A 40 15.70 -10.76 -0.16
N ASN A 41 16.60 -9.79 -0.37
CA ASN A 41 16.67 -8.58 0.44
C ASN A 41 15.39 -7.72 0.33
N MET A 42 14.75 -7.70 -0.84
CA MET A 42 13.49 -7.00 -1.04
C MET A 42 12.31 -7.72 -0.38
N GLN A 43 12.32 -9.04 -0.35
CA GLN A 43 11.29 -9.81 0.34
C GLN A 43 11.40 -9.62 1.86
N ILE A 44 12.60 -9.71 2.41
CA ILE A 44 12.86 -9.44 3.84
C ILE A 44 12.40 -8.02 4.23
N LEU A 45 12.68 -7.02 3.39
CA LEU A 45 12.24 -5.64 3.63
C LEU A 45 10.70 -5.52 3.60
N ARG A 46 10.03 -6.17 2.66
CA ARG A 46 8.57 -6.22 2.57
C ARG A 46 7.94 -6.86 3.81
N ASP A 47 8.47 -7.99 4.24
CA ASP A 47 7.99 -8.72 5.41
C ASP A 47 8.18 -7.88 6.69
N LYS A 48 9.29 -7.15 6.77
CA LYS A 48 9.60 -6.25 7.90
C LYS A 48 8.64 -5.05 7.96
N ILE A 49 8.37 -4.38 6.84
CA ILE A 49 7.39 -3.28 6.77
C ILE A 49 5.98 -3.79 7.11
N ARG A 50 5.63 -4.99 6.70
CA ARG A 50 4.35 -5.61 7.02
C ARG A 50 4.23 -5.96 8.50
N ALA A 51 5.26 -6.56 9.08
CA ALA A 51 5.32 -6.83 10.52
C ALA A 51 5.25 -5.52 11.31
N ASP A 52 6.01 -4.51 10.91
CA ASP A 52 6.03 -3.19 11.55
C ASP A 52 4.67 -2.49 11.48
N LYS A 53 3.95 -2.56 10.36
CA LYS A 53 2.59 -2.01 10.26
C LYS A 53 1.61 -2.68 11.22
N LYS A 54 1.61 -4.01 11.28
CA LYS A 54 0.77 -4.77 12.20
C LYS A 54 1.13 -4.46 13.65
N LEU A 55 2.41 -4.33 13.95
CA LEU A 55 2.91 -3.95 15.27
C LEU A 55 2.44 -2.53 15.64
N VAL A 56 2.58 -1.56 14.72
CA VAL A 56 2.08 -0.19 14.94
C VAL A 56 0.58 -0.19 15.25
N VAL A 57 -0.21 -0.96 14.51
CA VAL A 57 -1.65 -1.10 14.77
C VAL A 57 -1.88 -1.74 16.15
N ALA A 58 -1.20 -2.84 16.46
CA ALA A 58 -1.34 -3.55 17.73
C ALA A 58 -1.03 -2.64 18.93
N MET A 59 0.07 -1.91 18.89
CA MET A 59 0.50 -1.01 19.96
C MET A 59 -0.45 0.18 20.17
N ASN A 60 -1.15 0.62 19.15
CA ASN A 60 -2.00 1.79 19.20
C ASN A 60 -3.49 1.49 19.39
N MET A 61 -3.91 0.23 19.24
CA MET A 61 -5.33 -0.13 19.31
C MET A 61 -5.80 -0.45 20.72
N GLU A 62 -4.91 -0.84 21.63
CA GLU A 62 -5.24 -1.18 23.03
C GLU A 62 -6.42 -2.19 23.11
N LEU A 63 -6.35 -3.26 22.32
CA LEU A 63 -7.41 -4.25 22.22
C LEU A 63 -7.43 -5.15 23.46
N THR A 64 -8.61 -5.47 23.95
CA THR A 64 -8.79 -6.60 24.85
C THR A 64 -8.59 -7.91 24.10
N GLU A 65 -8.39 -9.03 24.81
CA GLU A 65 -8.26 -10.36 24.18
C GLU A 65 -9.45 -10.71 23.29
N SER A 66 -10.67 -10.44 23.77
CA SER A 66 -11.91 -10.67 23.04
C SER A 66 -12.01 -9.83 21.77
N GLU A 67 -11.65 -8.54 21.85
CA GLU A 67 -11.62 -7.65 20.68
C GLU A 67 -10.56 -8.09 19.68
N ALA A 68 -9.37 -8.44 20.14
CA ALA A 68 -8.25 -8.87 19.30
C ALA A 68 -8.61 -10.11 18.47
N LYS A 69 -9.25 -11.11 19.10
CA LYS A 69 -9.69 -12.34 18.44
C LYS A 69 -10.58 -12.07 17.23
N ASN A 70 -11.45 -11.08 17.31
CA ASN A 70 -12.40 -10.75 16.24
C ASN A 70 -11.87 -9.67 15.27
N PHE A 71 -11.00 -8.80 15.75
CA PHE A 71 -10.43 -7.71 14.95
C PHE A 71 -9.39 -8.21 13.94
N TRP A 72 -8.44 -9.06 14.34
CA TRP A 72 -7.33 -9.45 13.48
C TRP A 72 -7.76 -10.13 12.17
N PRO A 73 -8.75 -11.02 12.14
CA PRO A 73 -9.26 -11.56 10.89
C PRO A 73 -9.80 -10.49 9.93
N LEU A 74 -10.49 -9.46 10.44
CA LEU A 74 -10.98 -8.34 9.64
C LEU A 74 -9.85 -7.43 9.17
N TYR A 75 -8.84 -7.23 10.02
CA TYR A 75 -7.62 -6.52 9.65
C TYR A 75 -6.94 -7.18 8.45
N GLU A 76 -6.72 -8.50 8.49
CA GLU A 76 -6.08 -9.22 7.38
C GLU A 76 -6.89 -9.12 6.07
N GLN A 77 -8.21 -9.24 6.15
CA GLN A 77 -9.08 -9.04 4.99
C GLN A 77 -8.96 -7.62 4.43
N TYR A 78 -8.99 -6.60 5.30
CA TYR A 78 -8.80 -5.21 4.91
C TYR A 78 -7.44 -5.00 4.21
N GLN A 79 -6.36 -5.55 4.77
CA GLN A 79 -5.04 -5.44 4.19
C GLN A 79 -4.93 -6.13 2.83
N ASN A 80 -5.57 -7.29 2.65
CA ASN A 80 -5.59 -8.00 1.37
C ASN A 80 -6.32 -7.18 0.28
N ASP A 81 -7.46 -6.56 0.63
CA ASP A 81 -8.19 -5.73 -0.33
C ASP A 81 -7.47 -4.40 -0.60
N LEU A 82 -6.82 -3.81 0.41
CA LEU A 82 -5.95 -2.64 0.24
C LEU A 82 -4.76 -2.96 -0.68
N GLN A 83 -4.24 -4.18 -0.61
CA GLN A 83 -3.17 -4.65 -1.48
C GLN A 83 -3.57 -4.62 -2.96
N LYS A 84 -4.76 -5.15 -3.31
CA LYS A 84 -5.29 -5.11 -4.67
C LYS A 84 -5.40 -3.68 -5.20
N LEU A 85 -5.88 -2.77 -4.35
CA LEU A 85 -5.94 -1.34 -4.66
C LEU A 85 -4.55 -0.77 -4.93
N ASN A 86 -3.56 -1.11 -4.10
CA ASN A 86 -2.18 -0.64 -4.28
C ASN A 86 -1.55 -1.16 -5.58
N GLN A 87 -1.89 -2.36 -6.03
CA GLN A 87 -1.45 -2.87 -7.35
C GLN A 87 -1.91 -1.96 -8.49
N GLY A 88 -3.17 -1.51 -8.46
CA GLY A 88 -3.68 -0.55 -9.45
C GLY A 88 -2.92 0.79 -9.43
N ILE A 89 -2.47 1.25 -8.26
CA ILE A 89 -1.62 2.45 -8.16
C ILE A 89 -0.26 2.20 -8.81
N VAL A 90 0.36 1.04 -8.55
CA VAL A 90 1.65 0.67 -9.16
C VAL A 90 1.54 0.67 -10.67
N GLU A 91 0.54 -0.01 -11.24
CA GLU A 91 0.31 -0.09 -12.67
C GLU A 91 0.10 1.31 -13.31
N MET A 92 -0.70 2.16 -12.66
CA MET A 92 -0.90 3.54 -13.12
C MET A 92 0.40 4.34 -13.14
N LEU A 93 1.23 4.22 -12.08
CA LEU A 93 2.51 4.91 -11.99
C LEU A 93 3.55 4.37 -12.98
N GLU A 94 3.53 3.08 -13.26
CA GLU A 94 4.40 2.44 -14.26
C GLU A 94 4.08 2.96 -15.66
N ASN A 95 2.79 2.94 -16.03
CA ASN A 95 2.32 3.46 -17.29
C ASN A 95 2.69 4.95 -17.46
N TYR A 96 2.45 5.75 -16.41
CA TYR A 96 2.86 7.15 -16.41
C TYR A 96 4.38 7.34 -16.59
N ALA A 97 5.18 6.57 -15.86
CA ALA A 97 6.64 6.67 -15.92
C ALA A 97 7.19 6.27 -17.28
N ASP A 98 6.62 5.27 -17.93
CA ASP A 98 7.02 4.82 -19.25
C ASP A 98 6.66 5.86 -20.33
N ASP A 99 5.45 6.40 -20.28
CA ASP A 99 5.00 7.44 -21.18
C ASP A 99 5.78 8.75 -21.00
N PHE A 100 6.09 9.11 -19.76
CA PHE A 100 6.87 10.30 -19.44
C PHE A 100 8.32 10.17 -19.97
N ARG A 101 8.94 9.00 -19.80
CA ARG A 101 10.29 8.71 -20.32
C ARG A 101 10.33 8.67 -21.83
N GLY A 102 9.32 8.02 -22.43
CA GLY A 102 9.18 7.89 -23.87
C GLY A 102 8.76 9.18 -24.57
N LYS A 103 8.44 10.25 -23.82
CA LYS A 103 7.84 11.49 -24.35
C LYS A 103 6.58 11.23 -25.19
N SER A 104 5.82 10.22 -24.80
CA SER A 104 4.63 9.75 -25.50
C SER A 104 3.33 10.08 -24.78
N LEU A 105 3.36 10.99 -23.80
CA LEU A 105 2.18 11.50 -23.12
C LEU A 105 1.33 12.32 -24.10
N THR A 106 0.16 11.82 -24.41
CA THR A 106 -0.87 12.50 -25.21
C THR A 106 -2.06 12.84 -24.32
N ASP A 107 -2.94 13.74 -24.79
CA ASP A 107 -4.19 14.07 -24.07
C ASP A 107 -5.05 12.86 -23.81
N ASP A 108 -5.12 11.89 -24.73
CA ASP A 108 -5.89 10.66 -24.51
C ASP A 108 -5.29 9.75 -23.43
N LYS A 109 -3.97 9.70 -23.34
CA LYS A 109 -3.29 9.01 -22.24
C LYS A 109 -3.49 9.75 -20.92
N ALA A 110 -3.43 11.08 -20.94
CA ALA A 110 -3.71 11.90 -19.75
C ALA A 110 -5.15 11.69 -19.25
N LYS A 111 -6.15 11.65 -20.13
CA LYS A 111 -7.55 11.32 -19.77
C LYS A 111 -7.66 9.95 -19.10
N LYS A 112 -7.00 8.91 -19.63
CA LYS A 112 -7.00 7.57 -19.02
C LYS A 112 -6.37 7.58 -17.61
N LEU A 113 -5.27 8.32 -17.43
CA LEU A 113 -4.63 8.46 -16.13
C LEU A 113 -5.52 9.20 -15.11
N ILE A 114 -6.25 10.23 -15.55
CA ILE A 114 -7.25 10.93 -14.73
C ILE A 114 -8.34 9.94 -14.27
N ASP A 115 -8.91 9.17 -15.21
CA ASP A 115 -9.95 8.19 -14.89
C ASP A 115 -9.45 7.12 -13.91
N GLN A 116 -8.22 6.62 -14.10
CA GLN A 116 -7.58 5.67 -13.19
C GLN A 116 -7.34 6.27 -11.80
N ALA A 117 -6.83 7.50 -11.72
CA ALA A 117 -6.60 8.17 -10.44
C ALA A 117 -7.91 8.36 -9.66
N LEU A 118 -8.96 8.84 -10.33
CA LEU A 118 -10.28 9.01 -9.71
C LEU A 118 -10.92 7.68 -9.32
N ALA A 119 -10.71 6.61 -10.09
CA ALA A 119 -11.18 5.28 -9.75
C ALA A 119 -10.47 4.74 -8.49
N ILE A 120 -9.19 4.96 -8.36
CA ILE A 120 -8.39 4.60 -7.19
C ILE A 120 -8.88 5.35 -5.93
N ASP A 121 -9.14 6.66 -6.02
CA ASP A 121 -9.66 7.44 -4.90
C ASP A 121 -11.04 6.95 -4.44
N ARG A 122 -11.93 6.65 -5.40
CA ARG A 122 -13.24 6.06 -5.11
C ARG A 122 -13.11 4.67 -4.48
N ALA A 123 -12.22 3.83 -4.98
CA ALA A 123 -11.98 2.49 -4.44
C ALA A 123 -11.44 2.55 -3.00
N GLU A 124 -10.58 3.51 -2.68
CA GLU A 124 -10.08 3.72 -1.32
C GLU A 124 -11.18 4.16 -0.35
N ALA A 125 -12.06 5.07 -0.78
CA ALA A 125 -13.21 5.47 0.01
C ALA A 125 -14.19 4.30 0.23
N ASN A 126 -14.46 3.53 -0.82
CA ASN A 126 -15.33 2.34 -0.77
C ASN A 126 -14.76 1.25 0.15
N LEU A 127 -13.44 1.03 0.14
CA LEU A 127 -12.79 0.08 1.04
C LEU A 127 -13.10 0.44 2.50
N LYS A 128 -12.90 1.69 2.89
CA LYS A 128 -13.20 2.16 4.25
C LYS A 128 -14.68 2.03 4.59
N SER A 129 -15.56 2.41 3.67
CA SER A 129 -17.02 2.32 3.84
C SER A 129 -17.49 0.86 3.99
N THR A 130 -16.83 -0.08 3.32
CA THR A 130 -17.13 -1.52 3.40
C THR A 130 -16.70 -2.12 4.75
N TYR A 131 -15.55 -1.68 5.28
CA TYR A 131 -15.00 -2.28 6.50
C TYR A 131 -15.45 -1.58 7.78
N ALA A 132 -15.79 -0.31 7.76
CA ALA A 132 -16.26 0.41 8.94
C ALA A 132 -17.46 -0.29 9.64
N PRO A 133 -18.54 -0.71 8.95
CA PRO A 133 -19.63 -1.43 9.59
C PRO A 133 -19.25 -2.84 10.06
N LYS A 134 -18.32 -3.54 9.38
CA LYS A 134 -17.81 -4.84 9.85
C LYS A 134 -17.03 -4.70 11.15
N LEU A 135 -16.14 -3.69 11.21
CA LEU A 135 -15.37 -3.37 12.42
C LEU A 135 -16.25 -2.93 13.56
N SER A 136 -17.33 -2.19 13.31
CA SER A 136 -18.29 -1.74 14.33
C SER A 136 -19.08 -2.87 14.98
N LYS A 137 -19.10 -4.07 14.38
CA LYS A 137 -19.69 -5.27 14.99
C LYS A 137 -18.80 -5.90 16.06
N VAL A 138 -17.50 -5.62 16.01
CA VAL A 138 -16.50 -6.29 16.87
C VAL A 138 -15.73 -5.31 17.77
N LEU A 139 -15.83 -4.00 17.51
CA LEU A 139 -15.14 -2.96 18.26
C LEU A 139 -16.09 -1.81 18.63
N PRO A 140 -15.87 -1.15 19.78
CA PRO A 140 -16.48 0.15 20.06
C PRO A 140 -16.15 1.21 19.00
N ALA A 141 -17.08 2.10 18.71
CA ALA A 141 -16.92 3.13 17.68
C ALA A 141 -15.62 3.96 17.80
N ARG A 142 -15.19 4.25 19.05
CA ARG A 142 -13.91 4.94 19.31
C ARG A 142 -12.71 4.15 18.79
N LYS A 143 -12.70 2.83 18.95
CA LYS A 143 -11.61 1.96 18.47
C LYS A 143 -11.66 1.80 16.94
N VAL A 144 -12.87 1.72 16.35
CA VAL A 144 -13.02 1.76 14.89
C VAL A 144 -12.43 3.04 14.32
N MET A 145 -12.80 4.19 14.90
CA MET A 145 -12.26 5.49 14.45
C MET A 145 -10.74 5.57 14.64
N ARG A 146 -10.21 5.08 15.77
CA ARG A 146 -8.75 5.01 16.01
C ARG A 146 -8.05 4.17 14.94
N TYR A 147 -8.58 3.01 14.59
CA TYR A 147 -8.02 2.18 13.53
C TYR A 147 -7.99 2.90 12.18
N LEU A 148 -9.10 3.52 11.78
CA LEU A 148 -9.16 4.28 10.54
C LEU A 148 -8.21 5.48 10.53
N GLN A 149 -7.98 6.12 11.69
CA GLN A 149 -6.98 7.18 11.83
C GLN A 149 -5.56 6.67 11.65
N ILE A 150 -5.23 5.49 12.20
CA ILE A 150 -3.92 4.85 12.03
C ILE A 150 -3.68 4.54 10.54
N GLU A 151 -4.66 3.90 9.88
CA GLU A 151 -4.60 3.61 8.45
C GLU A 151 -4.42 4.89 7.61
N ASN A 152 -5.15 5.95 7.93
CA ASN A 152 -5.04 7.23 7.24
C ASN A 152 -3.66 7.88 7.41
N LYS A 153 -3.06 7.81 8.62
CA LYS A 153 -1.71 8.34 8.86
C LYS A 153 -0.66 7.58 8.04
N ILE A 154 -0.71 6.24 8.05
CA ILE A 154 0.18 5.40 7.25
C ILE A 154 0.00 5.73 5.76
N ARG A 155 -1.25 5.85 5.32
CA ARG A 155 -1.58 6.17 3.93
C ARG A 155 -1.07 7.55 3.50
N ALA A 156 -1.17 8.54 4.38
CA ALA A 156 -0.68 9.90 4.10
C ALA A 156 0.83 9.92 3.86
N VAL A 157 1.62 9.16 4.63
CA VAL A 157 3.07 9.03 4.41
C VAL A 157 3.35 8.41 3.04
N VAL A 158 2.70 7.30 2.71
CA VAL A 158 2.87 6.62 1.40
C VAL A 158 2.49 7.56 0.25
N ARG A 159 1.37 8.29 0.37
CA ARG A 159 0.93 9.25 -0.67
C ARG A 159 1.90 10.42 -0.81
N TYR A 160 2.44 10.93 0.29
CA TYR A 160 3.45 11.99 0.24
C TYR A 160 4.71 11.54 -0.50
N ASP A 161 5.20 10.35 -0.18
CA ASP A 161 6.40 9.78 -0.81
C ASP A 161 6.20 9.57 -2.32
N ILE A 162 5.03 9.06 -2.72
CA ILE A 162 4.65 8.93 -4.13
C ILE A 162 4.63 10.31 -4.80
N ALA A 163 3.90 11.27 -4.22
CA ALA A 163 3.73 12.59 -4.80
C ALA A 163 5.07 13.33 -4.94
N SER A 164 5.99 13.17 -3.99
CA SER A 164 7.32 13.78 -4.04
C SER A 164 8.20 13.19 -5.14
N GLY A 165 7.95 11.94 -5.55
CA GLY A 165 8.73 11.22 -6.57
C GLY A 165 8.18 11.34 -8.00
N VAL A 166 6.90 11.69 -8.17
CA VAL A 166 6.24 11.75 -9.48
C VAL A 166 6.39 13.15 -10.08
N PRO A 167 7.05 13.30 -11.26
CA PRO A 167 7.16 14.58 -11.92
C PRO A 167 5.81 15.05 -12.48
N LEU A 168 5.60 16.37 -12.53
CA LEU A 168 4.42 16.94 -13.18
C LEU A 168 4.47 16.73 -14.69
N MET A 169 3.30 16.53 -15.31
CA MET A 169 3.14 16.61 -16.77
C MET A 169 3.58 17.99 -17.27
N LYS A 170 4.18 18.01 -18.44
CA LYS A 170 4.58 19.25 -19.12
C LYS A 170 3.64 19.54 -20.26
#